data_e1a303eea87c5a6a36c6c8981b9328e2
#
_entry.id   e1a303eea87c5a6a36c6c8981b9328e2
#
_cell.length_a   1.000
_cell.length_b   1.000
_cell.length_c   1.000
_cell.angle_alpha   90.00
_cell.angle_beta   90.00
_cell.angle_gamma   90.00
#
_symmetry.space_group_name_H-M   'P 1'
#
loop_
_entity.id
_entity.type
_entity.pdbx_description
1 polymer ?
#
loop_
_entity_poly.entity_id
_entity_poly.type
_entity_poly.pdbx_seq_one_letter_code
_entity_poly.pdbx_strand_id
1 'polypeptide(L)'
;TKGTVVQQKKVYPKRCSYELAGIDKDIVFGRLSPGSYTYRVVVKDCKNQWLVPFSKGFNVVMPATGSNRTLTYNFVLISAVGQQSNGTALEKKACASYALAYCNSILYKTAPSPHTYWSNSTNVDCVWSKGGYATNSYSNTTEVLKAAYDQVAAGIPCILRVSGTTTSQHWVTVIGYKNVTNPDKLTAANFLALDPWNGSLITVSDKYVVKDVYRLAYSTR
;
A
#
# COMPACT_ATOMS: atom_id res chain seq x y z
N THR A 1 -6.92 33.66 11.00
CA THR A 1 -7.66 32.41 11.25
C THR A 1 -6.66 31.33 11.68
N LYS A 2 -6.78 30.84 12.93
CA LYS A 2 -5.99 29.68 13.38
C LYS A 2 -6.54 28.45 12.65
N GLY A 3 -5.75 27.89 11.75
CA GLY A 3 -6.11 26.63 11.07
C GLY A 3 -6.11 25.46 12.07
N THR A 4 -6.96 24.47 11.81
CA THR A 4 -7.01 23.23 12.62
C THR A 4 -5.80 22.37 12.30
N VAL A 5 -5.07 21.93 13.33
CA VAL A 5 -3.98 20.95 13.17
C VAL A 5 -4.61 19.57 13.01
N VAL A 6 -4.45 18.96 11.82
CA VAL A 6 -5.00 17.63 11.53
C VAL A 6 -4.03 16.50 11.86
N GLN A 7 -2.72 16.75 11.73
CA GLN A 7 -1.67 15.81 12.14
C GLN A 7 -0.44 16.56 12.62
N GLN A 8 0.24 16.01 13.64
CA GLN A 8 1.48 16.56 14.19
C GLN A 8 2.44 15.43 14.56
N LYS A 9 3.70 15.58 14.16
CA LYS A 9 4.80 14.72 14.64
C LYS A 9 5.86 15.59 15.31
N LYS A 10 6.34 15.16 16.48
CA LYS A 10 7.46 15.78 17.18
C LYS A 10 8.72 14.96 16.92
N VAL A 11 9.78 15.62 16.53
CA VAL A 11 11.10 15.03 16.35
C VAL A 11 12.08 15.78 17.26
N TYR A 12 12.85 15.04 18.04
CA TYR A 12 13.85 15.59 18.95
C TYR A 12 15.24 15.35 18.33
N PRO A 13 16.00 16.41 17.97
CA PRO A 13 17.39 16.25 17.55
C PRO A 13 18.24 15.73 18.69
N LYS A 14 19.16 14.84 18.39
CA LYS A 14 20.02 14.20 19.42
C LYS A 14 21.06 15.14 20.05
N ARG A 15 21.31 16.32 19.49
CA ARG A 15 22.24 17.34 19.99
C ARG A 15 21.78 18.74 19.64
N CYS A 16 21.92 19.67 20.59
CA CYS A 16 21.99 21.10 20.28
C CYS A 16 23.44 21.42 19.85
N SER A 17 23.77 21.36 18.60
CA SER A 17 25.00 21.89 18.05
C SER A 17 24.68 23.04 17.11
N TYR A 18 25.60 24.02 16.97
CA TYR A 18 25.50 25.12 16.02
C TYR A 18 25.51 24.66 14.55
N GLU A 19 25.85 23.43 14.30
CA GLU A 19 25.68 22.82 13.02
C GLU A 19 24.22 22.37 12.91
N LEU A 20 23.54 22.83 11.87
CA LEU A 20 22.29 22.28 11.39
C LEU A 20 22.55 20.81 11.01
N ALA A 21 22.62 19.95 12.01
CA ALA A 21 22.52 18.51 11.77
C ALA A 21 21.16 18.30 11.14
N GLY A 22 21.11 18.18 9.82
CA GLY A 22 19.90 17.90 9.09
C GLY A 22 19.21 16.71 9.74
N ILE A 23 17.94 16.85 10.04
CA ILE A 23 17.11 15.70 10.40
C ILE A 23 16.92 14.95 9.10
N ASP A 24 17.85 14.06 8.80
CA ASP A 24 17.80 13.18 7.64
C ASP A 24 16.85 12.02 7.95
N LYS A 25 15.58 12.36 8.13
CA LYS A 25 14.48 11.40 8.31
C LYS A 25 13.26 11.89 7.58
N ASP A 26 12.76 11.05 6.70
CA ASP A 26 11.42 11.23 6.15
C ASP A 26 10.40 11.21 7.29
N ILE A 27 9.69 12.32 7.45
CA ILE A 27 8.57 12.41 8.38
C ILE A 27 7.32 12.03 7.61
N VAL A 28 6.89 10.79 7.79
CA VAL A 28 5.68 10.29 7.14
C VAL A 28 4.47 10.61 8.02
N PHE A 29 3.53 11.37 7.46
CA PHE A 29 2.21 11.57 8.05
C PHE A 29 1.25 10.49 7.56
N GLY A 30 0.21 10.21 8.36
CA GLY A 30 -0.89 9.34 7.93
C GLY A 30 -1.71 9.98 6.81
N ARG A 31 -2.67 9.23 6.28
CA ARG A 31 -3.55 9.69 5.20
C ARG A 31 -4.28 10.97 5.59
N LEU A 32 -4.33 11.89 4.63
CA LEU A 32 -5.16 13.10 4.70
C LEU A 32 -6.39 12.93 3.81
N SER A 33 -7.53 13.40 4.29
CA SER A 33 -8.72 13.54 3.44
C SER A 33 -8.47 14.57 2.33
N PRO A 34 -9.22 14.54 1.22
CA PRO A 34 -9.15 15.58 0.21
C PRO A 34 -9.36 16.97 0.79
N GLY A 35 -8.54 17.92 0.36
CA GLY A 35 -8.59 19.29 0.89
C GLY A 35 -7.28 20.04 0.67
N SER A 36 -7.29 21.31 1.02
CA SER A 36 -6.10 22.16 0.99
C SER A 36 -5.43 22.15 2.36
N TYR A 37 -4.15 21.90 2.39
CA TYR A 37 -3.36 21.78 3.60
C TYR A 37 -2.13 22.67 3.53
N THR A 38 -1.62 23.01 4.69
CA THR A 38 -0.32 23.67 4.83
C THR A 38 0.58 22.80 5.68
N TYR A 39 1.69 22.38 5.12
CA TYR A 39 2.78 21.77 5.86
C TYR A 39 3.66 22.86 6.47
N ARG A 40 3.95 22.73 7.75
CA ARG A 40 4.83 23.66 8.48
C ARG A 40 5.91 22.90 9.23
N VAL A 41 7.14 23.35 9.10
CA VAL A 41 8.21 23.00 10.00
C VAL A 41 8.27 24.06 11.10
N VAL A 42 8.14 23.64 12.33
CA VAL A 42 8.19 24.51 13.50
C VAL A 42 9.34 24.03 14.38
N VAL A 43 10.27 24.90 14.64
CA VAL A 43 11.46 24.62 15.46
C VAL A 43 11.40 25.46 16.72
N LYS A 44 11.79 24.87 17.83
CA LYS A 44 11.98 25.59 19.08
C LYS A 44 13.49 25.83 19.26
N ASP A 45 13.90 27.08 19.37
CA ASP A 45 15.29 27.44 19.58
C ASP A 45 15.75 27.22 21.04
N CYS A 46 17.02 27.42 21.30
CA CYS A 46 17.61 27.29 22.63
C CYS A 46 17.09 28.32 23.65
N LYS A 47 16.46 29.41 23.18
CA LYS A 47 15.78 30.41 24.00
C LYS A 47 14.30 30.12 24.22
N ASN A 48 13.84 28.90 23.86
CA ASN A 48 12.44 28.51 23.93
C ASN A 48 11.49 29.28 22.99
N GLN A 49 11.99 29.97 22.00
CA GLN A 49 11.19 30.69 21.02
C GLN A 49 10.82 29.77 19.86
N TRP A 50 9.57 29.88 19.39
CA TRP A 50 9.09 29.11 18.24
C TRP A 50 9.35 29.87 16.95
N LEU A 51 10.02 29.19 16.02
CA LEU A 51 10.28 29.67 14.67
C LEU A 51 9.54 28.80 13.66
N VAL A 52 9.07 29.41 12.58
CA VAL A 52 8.48 28.71 11.45
C VAL A 52 9.36 28.91 10.22
N PRO A 53 10.49 28.19 10.14
CA PRO A 53 11.45 28.38 9.06
C PRO A 53 10.93 27.94 7.69
N PHE A 54 9.88 27.12 7.67
CA PHE A 54 9.31 26.61 6.44
C PHE A 54 7.79 26.44 6.53
N SER A 55 7.11 26.87 5.50
CA SER A 55 5.67 26.64 5.30
C SER A 55 5.36 26.49 3.81
N LYS A 56 4.65 25.42 3.44
CA LYS A 56 4.25 25.17 2.06
C LYS A 56 2.83 24.64 2.00
N GLY A 57 2.00 25.27 1.16
CA GLY A 57 0.67 24.77 0.85
C GLY A 57 0.74 23.61 -0.15
N PHE A 58 -0.18 22.66 -0.02
CA PHE A 58 -0.43 21.59 -0.99
C PHE A 58 -1.89 21.18 -0.95
N ASN A 59 -2.34 20.58 -2.04
CA ASN A 59 -3.70 20.06 -2.14
C ASN A 59 -3.67 18.55 -2.14
N VAL A 60 -4.46 17.94 -1.27
CA VAL A 60 -4.84 16.55 -1.38
C VAL A 60 -6.09 16.52 -2.24
N VAL A 61 -5.94 16.01 -3.45
CA VAL A 61 -7.08 15.85 -4.36
C VAL A 61 -7.55 14.39 -4.30
N MET A 62 -8.86 14.20 -4.30
CA MET A 62 -9.36 12.89 -4.72
C MET A 62 -8.85 12.68 -6.14
N PRO A 63 -8.27 11.52 -6.45
CA PRO A 63 -8.05 11.17 -7.85
C PRO A 63 -9.38 11.42 -8.55
N ALA A 64 -9.32 12.11 -9.68
CA ALA A 64 -10.51 12.26 -10.50
C ALA A 64 -11.17 10.89 -10.58
N THR A 65 -12.48 10.82 -10.39
CA THR A 65 -13.28 9.60 -10.52
C THR A 65 -13.22 9.12 -11.98
N GLY A 66 -12.00 8.81 -12.42
CA GLY A 66 -11.77 8.15 -13.68
C GLY A 66 -12.27 6.73 -13.55
N SER A 67 -13.02 6.26 -14.52
CA SER A 67 -13.53 4.89 -14.55
C SER A 67 -12.41 3.84 -14.51
N ASN A 68 -11.17 4.24 -14.82
CA ASN A 68 -10.03 3.33 -14.95
C ASN A 68 -8.76 3.94 -14.34
N ARG A 69 -7.97 3.10 -13.70
CA ARG A 69 -6.61 3.42 -13.25
C ARG A 69 -5.77 2.15 -13.19
N THR A 70 -4.53 2.22 -13.65
CA THR A 70 -3.55 1.15 -13.46
C THR A 70 -2.23 1.76 -13.02
N LEU A 71 -1.65 1.22 -11.96
CA LEU A 71 -0.33 1.63 -11.47
C LEU A 71 0.74 1.06 -12.40
N THR A 72 1.73 1.90 -12.71
CA THR A 72 2.84 1.49 -13.57
C THR A 72 3.72 0.47 -12.83
N TYR A 73 4.03 -0.63 -13.49
CA TYR A 73 4.94 -1.64 -13.00
C TYR A 73 5.91 -2.07 -14.11
N ASN A 74 7.05 -2.63 -13.70
CA ASN A 74 8.04 -3.10 -14.64
C ASN A 74 7.87 -4.62 -14.85
N PHE A 75 7.42 -5.02 -16.02
CA PHE A 75 7.24 -6.43 -16.38
C PHE A 75 8.51 -7.25 -16.25
N VAL A 76 9.67 -6.69 -16.59
CA VAL A 76 10.95 -7.41 -16.49
C VAL A 76 11.27 -7.78 -15.07
N LEU A 77 10.90 -6.93 -14.11
CA LEU A 77 11.15 -7.18 -12.68
C LEU A 77 10.18 -8.20 -12.07
N ILE A 78 8.99 -8.33 -12.64
CA ILE A 78 7.87 -9.08 -12.04
C ILE A 78 7.53 -10.35 -12.82
N SER A 79 7.63 -10.35 -14.16
CA SER A 79 7.12 -11.43 -15.03
C SER A 79 7.78 -12.79 -14.83
N ALA A 80 9.01 -12.81 -14.31
CA ALA A 80 9.72 -14.07 -14.05
C ALA A 80 9.34 -14.69 -12.68
N VAL A 81 8.43 -14.07 -11.92
CA VAL A 81 8.23 -14.39 -10.49
C VAL A 81 6.81 -14.86 -10.24
N GLY A 82 6.50 -16.04 -10.76
CA GLY A 82 5.30 -16.79 -10.36
C GLY A 82 5.64 -17.85 -9.33
N GLN A 83 4.91 -17.93 -8.23
CA GLN A 83 5.18 -18.88 -7.13
C GLN A 83 5.14 -20.36 -7.60
N GLN A 84 4.36 -20.69 -8.61
CA GLN A 84 4.27 -22.05 -9.14
C GLN A 84 5.40 -22.41 -10.08
N SER A 85 6.00 -21.42 -10.74
CA SER A 85 7.04 -21.63 -11.76
C SER A 85 8.44 -21.72 -11.17
N ASN A 86 8.69 -21.02 -10.05
CA ASN A 86 10.04 -20.77 -9.54
C ASN A 86 10.31 -21.39 -8.17
N GLY A 87 9.39 -22.16 -7.61
CA GLY A 87 9.49 -22.47 -6.21
C GLY A 87 9.61 -23.94 -5.84
N THR A 88 10.22 -24.16 -4.70
CA THR A 88 10.11 -25.39 -3.91
C THR A 88 8.65 -25.59 -3.47
N ALA A 89 8.33 -26.76 -2.90
CA ALA A 89 7.00 -27.05 -2.36
C ALA A 89 6.54 -26.01 -1.31
N LEU A 90 7.47 -25.39 -0.57
CA LEU A 90 7.18 -24.33 0.39
C LEU A 90 6.86 -23.01 -0.32
N GLU A 91 7.65 -22.63 -1.33
CA GLU A 91 7.43 -21.40 -2.10
C GLU A 91 6.09 -21.40 -2.83
N LYS A 92 5.65 -22.56 -3.30
CA LYS A 92 4.33 -22.72 -3.90
C LYS A 92 3.16 -22.34 -3.00
N LYS A 93 3.40 -22.17 -1.69
CA LYS A 93 2.44 -21.68 -0.69
C LYS A 93 2.67 -20.22 -0.28
N ALA A 94 3.64 -19.55 -0.88
CA ALA A 94 4.13 -18.23 -0.48
C ALA A 94 3.45 -17.06 -1.20
N CYS A 95 2.18 -17.18 -1.57
CA CYS A 95 1.47 -16.12 -2.31
C CYS A 95 1.58 -14.73 -1.66
N ALA A 96 1.56 -14.65 -0.34
CA ALA A 96 1.74 -13.41 0.40
C ALA A 96 3.10 -12.75 0.15
N SER A 97 4.18 -13.53 0.18
CA SER A 97 5.55 -13.03 -0.06
C SER A 97 5.72 -12.53 -1.50
N TYR A 98 5.16 -13.25 -2.47
CA TYR A 98 5.18 -12.84 -3.88
C TYR A 98 4.34 -11.58 -4.09
N ALA A 99 3.12 -11.53 -3.54
CA ALA A 99 2.28 -10.33 -3.63
C ALA A 99 2.96 -9.11 -3.02
N LEU A 100 3.66 -9.27 -1.90
CA LEU A 100 4.40 -8.19 -1.27
C LEU A 100 5.61 -7.74 -2.10
N ALA A 101 6.30 -8.68 -2.75
CA ALA A 101 7.39 -8.37 -3.68
C ALA A 101 6.88 -7.52 -4.86
N TYR A 102 5.71 -7.85 -5.42
CA TYR A 102 5.08 -7.05 -6.47
C TYR A 102 4.73 -5.64 -5.98
N CYS A 103 4.12 -5.51 -4.81
CA CYS A 103 3.82 -4.20 -4.22
C CYS A 103 5.09 -3.34 -4.08
N ASN A 104 6.12 -3.89 -3.49
CA ASN A 104 7.37 -3.16 -3.26
C ASN A 104 8.12 -2.86 -4.56
N SER A 105 8.01 -3.72 -5.57
CA SER A 105 8.53 -3.44 -6.90
C SER A 105 7.87 -2.22 -7.54
N ILE A 106 6.55 -2.09 -7.39
CA ILE A 106 5.80 -0.94 -7.90
C ILE A 106 6.16 0.34 -7.14
N LEU A 107 6.21 0.27 -5.80
CA LEU A 107 6.44 1.45 -4.95
C LEU A 107 7.87 1.98 -5.07
N TYR A 108 8.85 1.09 -5.04
CA TYR A 108 10.27 1.47 -4.93
C TYR A 108 11.03 1.33 -6.23
N LYS A 109 10.40 0.87 -7.32
CA LYS A 109 11.05 0.64 -8.62
C LYS A 109 12.26 -0.29 -8.52
N THR A 110 12.17 -1.29 -7.65
CA THR A 110 13.19 -2.30 -7.38
C THR A 110 12.69 -3.70 -7.75
N ALA A 111 13.57 -4.70 -7.72
CA ALA A 111 13.22 -6.09 -7.94
C ALA A 111 13.49 -6.93 -6.67
N PRO A 112 12.70 -6.74 -5.60
CA PRO A 112 12.92 -7.51 -4.38
C PRO A 112 12.57 -8.98 -4.63
N SER A 113 13.44 -9.87 -4.15
CA SER A 113 13.12 -11.30 -4.14
C SER A 113 11.96 -11.57 -3.19
N PRO A 114 10.98 -12.41 -3.55
CA PRO A 114 9.95 -12.88 -2.62
C PRO A 114 10.52 -13.54 -1.36
N HIS A 115 11.67 -14.18 -1.45
CA HIS A 115 12.38 -14.77 -0.30
C HIS A 115 12.74 -13.76 0.79
N THR A 116 12.93 -12.50 0.44
CA THR A 116 13.18 -11.42 1.41
C THR A 116 12.05 -11.31 2.43
N TYR A 117 10.81 -11.59 2.01
CA TYR A 117 9.61 -11.50 2.84
C TYR A 117 9.17 -12.85 3.38
N TRP A 118 9.81 -13.93 2.98
CA TRP A 118 9.43 -15.27 3.39
C TRP A 118 9.50 -15.46 4.91
N SER A 119 8.53 -16.19 5.43
CA SER A 119 8.51 -16.62 6.83
C SER A 119 8.03 -18.08 6.90
N ASN A 120 8.70 -18.90 7.69
CA ASN A 120 8.24 -20.25 8.02
C ASN A 120 7.02 -20.25 8.96
N SER A 121 6.62 -19.09 9.45
CA SER A 121 5.42 -18.94 10.27
C SER A 121 4.17 -19.15 9.42
N THR A 122 3.20 -19.84 9.97
CA THR A 122 1.83 -19.90 9.41
C THR A 122 1.09 -18.56 9.54
N ASN A 123 1.61 -17.64 10.36
CA ASN A 123 1.07 -16.31 10.50
C ASN A 123 1.56 -15.40 9.37
N VAL A 124 0.67 -15.04 8.46
CA VAL A 124 0.94 -14.18 7.32
C VAL A 124 1.34 -12.75 7.74
N ASP A 125 0.99 -12.31 8.94
CA ASP A 125 1.34 -10.99 9.45
C ASP A 125 2.87 -10.83 9.63
N CYS A 126 3.60 -11.93 9.82
CA CYS A 126 5.06 -11.94 9.81
C CYS A 126 5.64 -11.60 8.42
N VAL A 127 4.90 -11.85 7.35
CA VAL A 127 5.28 -11.46 5.99
C VAL A 127 5.07 -9.95 5.81
N TRP A 128 3.92 -9.44 6.22
CA TRP A 128 3.56 -8.05 6.02
C TRP A 128 4.52 -7.09 6.70
N SER A 129 4.87 -7.34 7.95
CA SER A 129 5.78 -6.48 8.72
C SER A 129 7.16 -6.33 8.08
N LYS A 130 7.68 -7.37 7.42
CA LYS A 130 8.97 -7.31 6.71
C LYS A 130 8.97 -6.34 5.53
N GLY A 131 7.83 -6.13 4.90
CA GLY A 131 7.70 -5.25 3.73
C GLY A 131 7.11 -3.88 4.02
N GLY A 132 6.83 -3.56 5.29
CA GLY A 132 6.17 -2.30 5.65
C GLY A 132 4.68 -2.30 5.30
N TYR A 133 4.03 -3.43 5.49
CA TYR A 133 2.60 -3.62 5.30
C TYR A 133 1.94 -4.08 6.61
N ALA A 134 0.66 -3.85 6.73
CA ALA A 134 -0.20 -4.36 7.78
C ALA A 134 -1.53 -4.83 7.18
N THR A 135 -2.27 -5.66 7.89
CA THR A 135 -3.60 -6.12 7.45
C THR A 135 -4.72 -5.49 8.26
N ASN A 136 -5.81 -5.17 7.58
CA ASN A 136 -7.10 -4.91 8.19
C ASN A 136 -8.10 -5.99 7.77
N SER A 137 -9.02 -6.29 8.68
CA SER A 137 -10.23 -7.06 8.41
C SER A 137 -11.42 -6.12 8.27
N TYR A 138 -12.34 -6.46 7.40
CA TYR A 138 -13.55 -5.70 7.10
C TYR A 138 -14.78 -6.56 7.33
N SER A 139 -15.95 -5.96 7.42
CA SER A 139 -17.18 -6.67 7.73
C SER A 139 -17.80 -7.37 6.51
N ASN A 140 -17.49 -6.86 5.31
CA ASN A 140 -18.11 -7.36 4.07
C ASN A 140 -17.28 -7.03 2.82
N THR A 141 -17.72 -7.58 1.68
CA THR A 141 -17.08 -7.36 0.37
C THR A 141 -17.04 -5.89 -0.02
N THR A 142 -18.11 -5.13 0.22
CA THR A 142 -18.17 -3.71 -0.19
C THR A 142 -17.10 -2.88 0.51
N GLU A 143 -16.92 -3.06 1.80
CA GLU A 143 -15.93 -2.33 2.58
C GLU A 143 -14.49 -2.66 2.16
N VAL A 144 -14.17 -3.94 1.98
CA VAL A 144 -12.80 -4.32 1.58
C VAL A 144 -12.48 -3.87 0.15
N LEU A 145 -13.44 -3.94 -0.77
CA LEU A 145 -13.24 -3.46 -2.14
C LEU A 145 -13.14 -1.92 -2.18
N LYS A 146 -13.92 -1.21 -1.37
CA LYS A 146 -13.78 0.24 -1.22
C LYS A 146 -12.40 0.62 -0.70
N ALA A 147 -11.90 -0.09 0.31
CA ALA A 147 -10.56 0.12 0.82
C ALA A 147 -9.48 -0.16 -0.23
N ALA A 148 -9.62 -1.22 -1.03
CA ALA A 148 -8.71 -1.51 -2.13
C ALA A 148 -8.75 -0.41 -3.21
N TYR A 149 -9.92 0.08 -3.57
CA TYR A 149 -10.10 1.20 -4.47
C TYR A 149 -9.36 2.45 -3.98
N ASP A 150 -9.56 2.82 -2.71
CA ASP A 150 -8.94 4.00 -2.12
C ASP A 150 -7.40 3.90 -2.10
N GLN A 151 -6.83 2.70 -1.88
CA GLN A 151 -5.39 2.48 -1.97
C GLN A 151 -4.89 2.75 -3.40
N VAL A 152 -5.47 2.09 -4.38
CA VAL A 152 -5.06 2.23 -5.78
C VAL A 152 -5.33 3.65 -6.29
N ALA A 153 -6.44 4.26 -5.90
CA ALA A 153 -6.76 5.65 -6.21
C ALA A 153 -5.73 6.63 -5.61
N ALA A 154 -5.10 6.28 -4.51
CA ALA A 154 -3.98 7.03 -3.94
C ALA A 154 -2.62 6.72 -4.58
N GLY A 155 -2.56 5.82 -5.56
CA GLY A 155 -1.31 5.43 -6.21
C GLY A 155 -0.54 4.33 -5.47
N ILE A 156 -1.17 3.66 -4.53
CA ILE A 156 -0.54 2.67 -3.65
C ILE A 156 -1.11 1.29 -3.99
N PRO A 157 -0.28 0.30 -4.40
CA PRO A 157 -0.74 -1.07 -4.56
C PRO A 157 -1.10 -1.67 -3.20
N CYS A 158 -2.09 -2.53 -3.18
CA CYS A 158 -2.50 -3.24 -1.98
C CYS A 158 -2.67 -4.73 -2.27
N ILE A 159 -2.81 -5.54 -1.22
CA ILE A 159 -2.88 -6.98 -1.37
C ILE A 159 -4.23 -7.45 -0.83
N LEU A 160 -5.05 -7.97 -1.73
CA LEU A 160 -6.40 -8.42 -1.44
C LEU A 160 -6.40 -9.94 -1.21
N ARG A 161 -7.07 -10.37 -0.14
CA ARG A 161 -7.35 -11.78 0.07
C ARG A 161 -8.52 -12.22 -0.80
N VAL A 162 -8.31 -13.35 -1.48
CA VAL A 162 -9.31 -13.92 -2.39
C VAL A 162 -9.43 -15.44 -2.19
N SER A 163 -10.50 -16.02 -2.69
CA SER A 163 -10.72 -17.46 -2.75
C SER A 163 -11.00 -17.87 -4.19
N GLY A 164 -10.52 -19.01 -4.60
CA GLY A 164 -10.77 -19.61 -5.91
C GLY A 164 -11.36 -21.01 -5.79
N THR A 165 -11.60 -21.66 -6.92
CA THR A 165 -12.12 -23.03 -6.98
C THR A 165 -11.13 -24.06 -6.43
N THR A 166 -9.84 -23.81 -6.58
CA THR A 166 -8.75 -24.72 -6.16
C THR A 166 -8.00 -24.24 -4.93
N THR A 167 -8.26 -23.01 -4.45
CA THR A 167 -7.57 -22.44 -3.29
C THR A 167 -8.59 -21.77 -2.38
N SER A 168 -8.66 -22.20 -1.14
CA SER A 168 -9.51 -21.56 -0.12
C SER A 168 -8.99 -20.19 0.32
N GLN A 169 -7.69 -19.95 0.14
CA GLN A 169 -7.02 -18.71 0.56
C GLN A 169 -5.89 -18.37 -0.41
N HIS A 170 -6.00 -17.19 -1.02
CA HIS A 170 -4.96 -16.66 -1.88
C HIS A 170 -4.84 -15.15 -1.68
N TRP A 171 -3.67 -14.59 -2.00
CA TRP A 171 -3.38 -13.18 -1.90
C TRP A 171 -2.94 -12.67 -3.27
N VAL A 172 -3.61 -11.66 -3.79
CA VAL A 172 -3.30 -11.02 -5.08
C VAL A 172 -2.96 -9.55 -4.89
N THR A 173 -2.04 -9.04 -5.71
CA THR A 173 -1.65 -7.63 -5.66
C THR A 173 -2.54 -6.80 -6.54
N VAL A 174 -3.42 -6.02 -5.95
CA VAL A 174 -4.28 -5.07 -6.67
C VAL A 174 -3.46 -3.87 -7.10
N ILE A 175 -3.42 -3.63 -8.41
CA ILE A 175 -2.65 -2.56 -9.05
C ILE A 175 -3.51 -1.60 -9.87
N GLY A 176 -4.77 -1.91 -10.04
CA GLY A 176 -5.64 -1.09 -10.87
C GLY A 176 -7.12 -1.36 -10.62
N TYR A 177 -7.91 -0.49 -11.19
CA TYR A 177 -9.36 -0.67 -11.32
C TYR A 177 -9.83 -0.23 -12.70
N LYS A 178 -10.96 -0.76 -13.14
CA LYS A 178 -11.59 -0.48 -14.44
C LYS A 178 -13.11 -0.36 -14.31
N ASN A 179 -13.72 0.40 -15.22
CA ASN A 179 -15.18 0.55 -15.34
C ASN A 179 -15.88 0.95 -14.05
N VAL A 180 -15.21 1.77 -13.22
CA VAL A 180 -15.80 2.27 -11.98
C VAL A 180 -16.68 3.48 -12.30
N THR A 181 -17.97 3.32 -12.20
CA THR A 181 -18.96 4.39 -12.32
C THR A 181 -19.41 4.94 -10.98
N ASN A 182 -19.41 4.09 -9.96
CA ASN A 182 -19.74 4.45 -8.58
C ASN A 182 -18.81 3.72 -7.61
N PRO A 183 -17.96 4.43 -6.86
CA PRO A 183 -17.05 3.84 -5.88
C PRO A 183 -17.72 3.14 -4.70
N ASP A 184 -19.01 3.33 -4.49
CA ASP A 184 -19.77 2.66 -3.44
C ASP A 184 -20.45 1.36 -3.92
N LYS A 185 -20.31 1.04 -5.22
CA LYS A 185 -20.89 -0.15 -5.86
C LYS A 185 -19.83 -0.98 -6.58
N LEU A 186 -18.72 -1.23 -5.91
CA LEU A 186 -17.60 -1.98 -6.47
C LEU A 186 -17.84 -3.49 -6.40
N THR A 187 -17.34 -4.19 -7.42
CA THR A 187 -17.30 -5.64 -7.49
C THR A 187 -15.87 -6.11 -7.81
N ALA A 188 -15.60 -7.39 -7.66
CA ALA A 188 -14.31 -7.97 -8.03
C ALA A 188 -13.95 -7.76 -9.51
N ALA A 189 -14.95 -7.58 -10.39
CA ALA A 189 -14.77 -7.30 -11.81
C ALA A 189 -14.17 -5.91 -12.08
N ASN A 190 -14.24 -5.01 -11.12
CA ASN A 190 -13.62 -3.69 -11.24
C ASN A 190 -12.10 -3.69 -10.99
N PHE A 191 -11.52 -4.76 -10.45
CA PHE A 191 -10.12 -4.73 -10.01
C PHE A 191 -9.19 -5.51 -10.92
N LEU A 192 -8.04 -4.89 -11.22
CA LEU A 192 -6.90 -5.48 -11.91
C LEU A 192 -5.86 -5.87 -10.86
N ALA A 193 -5.38 -7.10 -10.94
CA ALA A 193 -4.40 -7.60 -9.98
C ALA A 193 -3.29 -8.41 -10.67
N LEU A 194 -2.10 -8.38 -10.07
CA LEU A 194 -1.03 -9.32 -10.37
C LEU A 194 -1.23 -10.57 -9.50
N ASP A 195 -1.33 -11.70 -10.16
CA ASP A 195 -1.56 -12.98 -9.50
C ASP A 195 -0.23 -13.69 -9.20
N PRO A 196 0.14 -13.85 -7.93
CA PRO A 196 1.35 -14.59 -7.55
C PRO A 196 1.42 -16.01 -8.08
N TRP A 197 0.30 -16.62 -8.39
CA TRP A 197 0.28 -18.00 -8.90
C TRP A 197 1.22 -18.19 -10.10
N ASN A 198 1.15 -17.30 -11.05
CA ASN A 198 1.95 -17.36 -12.28
C ASN A 198 2.52 -15.99 -12.73
N GLY A 199 2.39 -14.94 -11.91
CA GLY A 199 2.85 -13.60 -12.23
C GLY A 199 1.98 -12.83 -13.24
N SER A 200 0.82 -13.36 -13.63
CA SER A 200 -0.03 -12.74 -14.66
C SER A 200 -0.87 -11.60 -14.14
N LEU A 201 -1.17 -10.64 -15.03
CA LEU A 201 -2.21 -9.63 -14.80
C LEU A 201 -3.58 -10.26 -15.07
N ILE A 202 -4.48 -10.13 -14.12
CA ILE A 202 -5.84 -10.66 -14.16
C ILE A 202 -6.87 -9.59 -13.81
N THR A 203 -8.11 -9.78 -14.22
CA THR A 203 -9.26 -9.22 -13.52
C THR A 203 -9.59 -10.15 -12.35
N VAL A 204 -9.79 -9.61 -11.15
CA VAL A 204 -9.98 -10.46 -9.95
C VAL A 204 -11.14 -11.43 -10.13
N SER A 205 -12.28 -10.99 -10.67
CA SER A 205 -13.45 -11.83 -10.90
C SER A 205 -13.26 -12.98 -11.89
N ASP A 206 -12.23 -12.93 -12.74
CA ASP A 206 -12.02 -13.96 -13.76
C ASP A 206 -11.55 -15.29 -13.15
N LYS A 207 -10.94 -15.23 -11.97
CA LYS A 207 -10.36 -16.39 -11.28
C LYS A 207 -10.81 -16.55 -9.83
N TYR A 208 -11.21 -15.45 -9.19
CA TYR A 208 -11.38 -15.39 -7.75
C TYR A 208 -12.66 -14.70 -7.33
N VAL A 209 -13.06 -15.01 -6.12
CA VAL A 209 -14.14 -14.34 -5.40
C VAL A 209 -13.60 -13.71 -4.12
N VAL A 210 -14.22 -12.62 -3.71
CA VAL A 210 -13.95 -11.94 -2.44
C VAL A 210 -15.08 -12.27 -1.48
N LYS A 211 -14.86 -13.30 -0.66
CA LYS A 211 -15.87 -13.79 0.29
C LYS A 211 -15.21 -14.43 1.51
N ASP A 212 -16.00 -14.66 2.55
CA ASP A 212 -15.71 -15.38 3.77
C ASP A 212 -14.72 -14.71 4.72
N VAL A 213 -13.63 -14.14 4.22
CA VAL A 213 -12.69 -13.36 5.02
C VAL A 213 -12.25 -12.12 4.24
N TYR A 214 -12.79 -11.00 4.64
CA TYR A 214 -12.56 -9.70 3.99
C TYR A 214 -11.31 -9.05 4.56
N ARG A 215 -10.14 -9.39 4.00
CA ARG A 215 -8.84 -8.87 4.47
C ARG A 215 -8.09 -8.17 3.34
N LEU A 216 -7.47 -7.07 3.70
CA LEU A 216 -6.60 -6.28 2.82
C LEU A 216 -5.30 -5.99 3.55
N ALA A 217 -4.15 -6.28 2.90
CA ALA A 217 -2.87 -5.75 3.34
C ALA A 217 -2.57 -4.45 2.59
N TYR A 218 -2.17 -3.43 3.32
CA TYR A 218 -1.91 -2.08 2.86
C TYR A 218 -0.56 -1.57 3.36
N SER A 219 0.03 -0.62 2.62
CA SER A 219 1.30 0.00 3.03
C SER A 219 1.12 0.84 4.30
N THR A 220 2.06 0.68 5.22
CA THR A 220 2.14 1.47 6.46
C THR A 220 3.07 2.68 6.32
N ARG A 221 3.63 2.90 5.14
CA ARG A 221 4.59 3.97 4.80
C ARG A 221 3.96 5.07 3.99
#